data_60fb1bea0b2baa24dce526f05653199f
#
_entry.id   60fb1bea0b2baa24dce526f05653199f
#
_cell.length_a   1.000
_cell.length_b   1.000
_cell.length_c   1.000
_cell.angle_alpha   90.00
_cell.angle_beta   90.00
_cell.angle_gamma   90.00
#
_symmetry.space_group_name_H-M   'P 1'
#
loop_
_entity.id
_entity.type
_entity.pdbx_description
1 polymer ?
#
loop_
_entity_poly.entity_id
_entity_poly.type
_entity_poly.pdbx_seq_one_letter_code
_entity_poly.pdbx_strand_id
1 'polypeptide(L)'
;MGKRKGQNGTKPEYHCASVSWGAGSLYMLLKLLEEPLLKLNMVVFVNMGADFTATLKMRDKLLPELAKSGIAYKEIDVSKEFLYDMYERPVKNRETGEIHRIGHSWCGGPCRWGTGLKLQALYQFYRRELSQYTIVEYIGICVDEEERQYYNAQNSTIKRYPLIEWGITKRQAVKGCYERGFFWEEETDAVNTGKVYLYEILDNCSCFWCRNKNLKELKNIFYLLPQYWDRLKALQADFPDEPMKGCGKSVFELEKRFIEEGRSVSLFDMIPPPERMVEEM
;
A
#
# COMPACT_ATOMS: atom_id res chain seq x y z
N MET A 1 11.82 0.54 55.85
CA MET A 1 12.13 0.50 54.44
C MET A 1 10.85 0.76 53.64
N GLY A 2 10.63 2.00 53.26
CA GLY A 2 9.40 2.42 52.56
C GLY A 2 9.47 2.04 51.08
N LYS A 3 8.52 1.22 50.62
CA LYS A 3 8.31 0.96 49.22
C LYS A 3 7.83 2.26 48.54
N ARG A 4 8.67 2.88 47.70
CA ARG A 4 8.26 3.95 46.80
C ARG A 4 7.19 3.38 45.88
N LYS A 5 5.93 3.77 46.07
CA LYS A 5 4.87 3.62 45.08
C LYS A 5 5.30 4.45 43.84
N GLY A 6 5.64 3.77 42.73
CA GLY A 6 5.88 4.44 41.48
C GLY A 6 4.61 5.21 41.10
N GLN A 7 4.74 6.50 40.85
CA GLN A 7 3.71 7.30 40.20
C GLN A 7 3.54 6.73 38.78
N ASN A 8 2.44 6.02 38.53
CA ASN A 8 1.96 5.69 37.20
C ASN A 8 1.44 6.98 36.55
N GLY A 9 2.36 7.87 36.15
CA GLY A 9 2.01 8.96 35.24
C GLY A 9 1.62 8.37 33.90
N THR A 10 0.41 8.66 33.40
CA THR A 10 0.00 8.32 32.03
C THR A 10 0.97 9.00 31.07
N LYS A 11 1.57 8.21 30.17
CA LYS A 11 2.45 8.77 29.13
C LYS A 11 1.66 9.76 28.27
N PRO A 12 2.27 10.88 27.84
CA PRO A 12 1.61 11.79 26.92
C PRO A 12 1.30 11.10 25.59
N GLU A 13 0.21 11.49 24.96
CA GLU A 13 -0.18 10.97 23.66
C GLU A 13 0.72 11.54 22.54
N TYR A 14 1.00 10.71 21.53
CA TYR A 14 1.73 11.09 20.34
C TYR A 14 0.97 10.56 19.12
N HIS A 15 0.49 11.47 18.29
CA HIS A 15 -0.42 11.21 17.19
C HIS A 15 0.34 10.93 15.90
N CYS A 16 0.27 9.68 15.41
CA CYS A 16 0.95 9.21 14.21
C CYS A 16 -0.07 8.82 13.13
N ALA A 17 0.07 9.32 11.91
CA ALA A 17 -0.65 8.79 10.75
C ALA A 17 0.23 7.77 10.02
N SER A 18 -0.25 6.52 9.95
CA SER A 18 0.39 5.47 9.14
C SER A 18 -0.15 5.54 7.71
N VAL A 19 0.69 5.92 6.76
CA VAL A 19 0.28 6.16 5.38
C VAL A 19 0.97 5.22 4.40
N SER A 20 0.23 4.82 3.36
CA SER A 20 0.75 4.03 2.24
C SER A 20 0.74 4.82 0.93
N TRP A 21 0.34 6.09 0.98
CA TRP A 21 0.16 7.00 -0.16
C TRP A 21 -0.87 6.56 -1.20
N GLY A 22 -1.65 5.51 -0.89
CA GLY A 22 -2.89 5.17 -1.62
C GLY A 22 -4.03 6.08 -1.18
N ALA A 23 -5.15 6.09 -1.93
CA ALA A 23 -6.24 7.06 -1.77
C ALA A 23 -6.82 7.10 -0.34
N GLY A 24 -7.10 5.96 0.28
CA GLY A 24 -7.65 5.94 1.64
C GLY A 24 -6.71 6.63 2.64
N SER A 25 -5.43 6.24 2.68
CA SER A 25 -4.47 6.82 3.63
C SER A 25 -4.13 8.29 3.32
N LEU A 26 -4.09 8.67 2.03
CA LEU A 26 -3.85 10.06 1.65
C LEU A 26 -5.06 10.93 1.98
N TYR A 27 -6.27 10.50 1.63
CA TYR A 27 -7.48 11.28 1.94
C TYR A 27 -7.69 11.47 3.45
N MET A 28 -7.45 10.40 4.22
CA MET A 28 -7.43 10.50 5.69
C MET A 28 -6.44 11.59 6.13
N LEU A 29 -5.20 11.54 5.64
CA LEU A 29 -4.18 12.50 6.02
C LEU A 29 -4.57 13.94 5.65
N LEU A 30 -5.07 14.18 4.44
CA LEU A 30 -5.53 15.50 4.00
C LEU A 30 -6.62 16.05 4.92
N LYS A 31 -7.61 15.22 5.27
CA LYS A 31 -8.66 15.61 6.22
C LYS A 31 -8.15 15.86 7.64
N LEU A 32 -7.20 15.06 8.12
CA LEU A 32 -6.57 15.29 9.42
C LEU A 32 -5.78 16.61 9.47
N LEU A 33 -5.19 17.04 8.35
CA LEU A 33 -4.52 18.32 8.21
C LEU A 33 -5.49 19.52 8.20
N GLU A 34 -6.72 19.30 7.76
CA GLU A 34 -7.81 20.29 7.76
C GLU A 34 -8.44 20.48 9.15
N GLU A 35 -8.22 19.54 10.09
CA GLU A 35 -8.83 19.55 11.45
C GLU A 35 -8.03 20.43 12.41
N PRO A 36 -8.55 21.61 12.80
CA PRO A 36 -7.78 22.59 13.59
C PRO A 36 -7.47 22.15 15.02
N LEU A 37 -8.23 21.20 15.56
CA LEU A 37 -8.08 20.71 16.93
C LEU A 37 -7.21 19.46 17.06
N LEU A 38 -6.88 18.82 15.94
CA LEU A 38 -6.07 17.62 15.94
C LEU A 38 -4.58 17.97 15.79
N LYS A 39 -3.78 17.69 16.80
CA LYS A 39 -2.33 17.78 16.70
C LYS A 39 -1.74 16.49 16.16
N LEU A 40 -1.63 16.37 14.83
CA LEU A 40 -0.84 15.32 14.24
C LEU A 40 0.65 15.61 14.46
N ASN A 41 1.37 14.68 15.09
CA ASN A 41 2.80 14.86 15.39
C ASN A 41 3.68 14.31 14.27
N MET A 42 3.29 13.19 13.65
CA MET A 42 4.13 12.48 12.69
C MET A 42 3.31 11.75 11.63
N VAL A 43 3.84 11.72 10.43
CA VAL A 43 3.43 10.83 9.35
C VAL A 43 4.49 9.77 9.18
N VAL A 44 4.10 8.49 9.16
CA VAL A 44 5.02 7.36 8.98
C VAL A 44 4.64 6.59 7.73
N PHE A 45 5.63 6.30 6.89
CA PHE A 45 5.52 5.44 5.72
C PHE A 45 6.53 4.30 5.81
N VAL A 46 6.08 3.06 5.56
CA VAL A 46 6.98 1.90 5.45
C VAL A 46 7.11 1.54 3.98
N ASN A 47 8.27 1.84 3.42
CA ASN A 47 8.61 1.63 2.02
C ASN A 47 9.18 0.21 1.81
N MET A 48 8.57 -0.56 0.92
CA MET A 48 9.03 -1.91 0.53
C MET A 48 9.71 -1.94 -0.83
N GLY A 49 9.87 -0.79 -1.50
CA GLY A 49 10.44 -0.73 -2.85
C GLY A 49 9.54 -1.28 -3.96
N ALA A 50 8.26 -1.53 -3.66
CA ALA A 50 7.30 -2.20 -4.54
C ALA A 50 6.15 -1.29 -5.02
N ASP A 51 6.18 -0.02 -4.65
CA ASP A 51 5.12 0.91 -4.97
C ASP A 51 5.23 1.39 -6.42
N PHE A 52 4.10 1.78 -7.01
CA PHE A 52 4.07 2.50 -8.29
C PHE A 52 4.71 3.88 -8.14
N THR A 53 5.33 4.38 -9.20
CA THR A 53 5.95 5.72 -9.20
C THR A 53 4.93 6.81 -8.88
N ALA A 54 3.71 6.70 -9.40
CA ALA A 54 2.61 7.60 -9.09
C ALA A 54 2.30 7.68 -7.59
N THR A 55 2.39 6.56 -6.87
CA THR A 55 2.19 6.53 -5.41
C THR A 55 3.26 7.35 -4.68
N LEU A 56 4.52 7.23 -5.09
CA LEU A 56 5.63 8.00 -4.53
C LEU A 56 5.54 9.49 -4.88
N LYS A 57 5.04 9.84 -6.09
CA LYS A 57 4.76 11.24 -6.47
C LYS A 57 3.74 11.89 -5.52
N MET A 58 2.76 11.15 -4.97
CA MET A 58 1.81 11.69 -3.96
C MET A 58 2.53 12.07 -2.67
N ARG A 59 3.46 11.22 -2.20
CA ARG A 59 4.34 11.53 -1.08
C ARG A 59 5.10 12.82 -1.30
N ASP A 60 5.83 12.89 -2.41
CA ASP A 60 6.73 14.02 -2.71
C ASP A 60 5.97 15.34 -2.83
N LYS A 61 4.74 15.28 -3.33
CA LYS A 61 3.85 16.45 -3.43
C LYS A 61 3.41 16.97 -2.06
N LEU A 62 3.17 16.09 -1.07
CA LEU A 62 2.65 16.51 0.25
C LEU A 62 3.76 16.84 1.27
N LEU A 63 4.97 16.30 1.11
CA LEU A 63 6.07 16.51 2.06
C LEU A 63 6.35 18.00 2.39
N PRO A 64 6.36 18.93 1.42
CA PRO A 64 6.60 20.35 1.73
C PRO A 64 5.53 20.95 2.63
N GLU A 65 4.27 20.51 2.52
CA GLU A 65 3.16 20.97 3.36
C GLU A 65 3.26 20.43 4.78
N LEU A 66 3.62 19.15 4.94
CA LEU A 66 3.88 18.56 6.26
C LEU A 66 4.99 19.33 6.99
N ALA A 67 6.08 19.65 6.28
CA ALA A 67 7.18 20.43 6.84
C ALA A 67 6.75 21.82 7.28
N LYS A 68 5.94 22.54 6.47
CA LYS A 68 5.38 23.87 6.84
C LYS A 68 4.47 23.80 8.07
N SER A 69 3.73 22.70 8.22
CA SER A 69 2.83 22.46 9.35
C SER A 69 3.56 21.95 10.60
N GLY A 70 4.89 21.78 10.56
CA GLY A 70 5.67 21.29 11.69
C GLY A 70 5.42 19.80 12.01
N ILE A 71 4.87 19.04 11.07
CA ILE A 71 4.58 17.61 11.21
C ILE A 71 5.80 16.82 10.76
N ALA A 72 6.33 15.97 11.66
CA ALA A 72 7.46 15.13 11.34
C ALA A 72 7.08 14.07 10.28
N TYR A 73 8.00 13.78 9.35
CA TYR A 73 7.86 12.68 8.42
C TYR A 73 8.93 11.63 8.69
N LYS A 74 8.53 10.37 8.77
CA LYS A 74 9.42 9.22 8.90
C LYS A 74 9.15 8.21 7.80
N GLU A 75 10.14 7.96 6.96
CA GLU A 75 10.17 6.82 6.06
C GLU A 75 11.02 5.71 6.66
N ILE A 76 10.50 4.51 6.68
CA ILE A 76 11.18 3.29 7.11
C ILE A 76 11.33 2.42 5.87
N ASP A 77 12.55 2.36 5.35
CA ASP A 77 12.87 1.53 4.19
C ASP A 77 13.15 0.10 4.65
N VAL A 78 12.36 -0.85 4.16
CA VAL A 78 12.49 -2.29 4.38
C VAL A 78 12.62 -3.05 3.06
N SER A 79 13.03 -2.36 2.00
CA SER A 79 13.14 -2.95 0.66
C SER A 79 14.14 -4.11 0.61
N LYS A 80 15.26 -3.97 1.31
CA LYS A 80 16.29 -5.03 1.41
C LYS A 80 15.80 -6.26 2.16
N GLU A 81 15.14 -6.06 3.30
CA GLU A 81 14.54 -7.14 4.09
C GLU A 81 13.43 -7.83 3.32
N PHE A 82 12.64 -7.06 2.57
CA PHE A 82 11.60 -7.62 1.71
C PHE A 82 12.19 -8.50 0.59
N LEU A 83 13.23 -8.01 -0.09
CA LEU A 83 13.93 -8.80 -1.12
C LEU A 83 14.60 -10.03 -0.52
N TYR A 84 15.23 -9.92 0.65
CA TYR A 84 15.76 -11.08 1.37
C TYR A 84 14.66 -12.11 1.67
N ASP A 85 13.51 -11.68 2.17
CA ASP A 85 12.36 -12.56 2.42
C ASP A 85 11.86 -13.22 1.13
N MET A 86 11.88 -12.47 0.02
CA MET A 86 11.40 -12.94 -1.27
C MET A 86 12.35 -13.99 -1.89
N TYR A 87 13.66 -13.77 -1.83
CA TYR A 87 14.67 -14.54 -2.58
C TYR A 87 15.52 -15.49 -1.75
N GLU A 88 15.87 -15.13 -0.51
CA GLU A 88 16.97 -15.77 0.21
C GLU A 88 16.54 -16.46 1.51
N ARG A 89 15.44 -16.05 2.12
CA ARG A 89 15.04 -16.56 3.43
C ARG A 89 14.77 -18.06 3.41
N PRO A 90 15.43 -18.85 4.31
CA PRO A 90 15.11 -20.28 4.43
C PRO A 90 13.69 -20.48 4.96
N VAL A 91 12.85 -21.17 4.19
CA VAL A 91 11.47 -21.50 4.59
C VAL A 91 11.45 -22.91 5.17
N LYS A 92 11.16 -22.98 6.47
CA LYS A 92 11.15 -24.24 7.22
C LYS A 92 9.76 -24.85 7.28
N ASN A 93 9.71 -26.18 7.18
CA ASN A 93 8.52 -26.93 7.56
C ASN A 93 8.25 -26.72 9.05
N ARG A 94 7.00 -26.46 9.43
CA ARG A 94 6.64 -26.18 10.83
C ARG A 94 6.71 -27.39 11.73
N GLU A 95 6.52 -28.59 11.17
CA GLU A 95 6.50 -29.86 11.91
C GLU A 95 7.90 -30.44 12.06
N THR A 96 8.67 -30.48 10.96
CA THR A 96 10.00 -31.10 10.95
C THR A 96 11.14 -30.13 11.24
N GLY A 97 10.92 -28.83 11.07
CA GLY A 97 11.97 -27.81 11.18
C GLY A 97 12.94 -27.77 10.00
N GLU A 98 12.82 -28.70 9.05
CA GLU A 98 13.69 -28.78 7.87
C GLU A 98 13.41 -27.66 6.87
N ILE A 99 14.45 -27.20 6.20
CA ILE A 99 14.33 -26.22 5.12
C ILE A 99 13.77 -26.94 3.88
N HIS A 100 12.60 -26.55 3.41
CA HIS A 100 11.98 -27.15 2.23
C HIS A 100 12.06 -26.25 0.98
N ARG A 101 12.40 -24.96 1.14
CA ARG A 101 12.71 -24.03 0.04
C ARG A 101 13.48 -22.80 0.52
N ILE A 102 14.04 -22.07 -0.42
CA ILE A 102 14.67 -20.76 -0.21
C ILE A 102 13.78 -19.69 -0.83
N GLY A 103 13.57 -18.60 -0.09
CA GLY A 103 12.71 -17.49 -0.47
C GLY A 103 11.22 -17.81 -0.37
N HIS A 104 10.42 -16.77 -0.17
CA HIS A 104 8.95 -16.88 -0.18
C HIS A 104 8.34 -16.71 -1.59
N SER A 105 9.14 -16.33 -2.58
CA SER A 105 8.70 -15.95 -3.93
C SER A 105 7.60 -14.89 -3.94
N TRP A 106 6.44 -15.18 -4.52
CA TRP A 106 5.34 -14.21 -4.60
C TRP A 106 4.63 -13.99 -3.27
N CYS A 107 4.48 -12.72 -2.90
CA CYS A 107 3.70 -12.31 -1.74
C CYS A 107 2.21 -12.22 -2.11
N GLY A 108 1.38 -13.00 -1.45
CA GLY A 108 -0.07 -13.02 -1.74
C GLY A 108 -0.90 -13.55 -0.58
N GLY A 109 -2.21 -13.72 -0.83
CA GLY A 109 -3.19 -14.10 0.18
C GLY A 109 -3.26 -13.05 1.29
N PRO A 110 -3.25 -13.41 2.57
CA PRO A 110 -3.19 -12.45 3.68
C PRO A 110 -1.92 -11.59 3.73
N CYS A 111 -1.01 -11.72 2.79
CA CYS A 111 0.28 -11.01 2.69
C CYS A 111 1.09 -11.05 4.00
N ARG A 112 1.12 -12.22 4.65
CA ARG A 112 1.63 -12.37 6.02
C ARG A 112 3.08 -11.93 6.18
N TRP A 113 3.95 -12.24 5.22
CA TRP A 113 5.35 -11.88 5.30
C TRP A 113 5.59 -10.43 4.81
N GLY A 114 4.92 -9.96 3.73
CA GLY A 114 5.04 -8.57 3.26
C GLY A 114 4.35 -7.55 4.18
N THR A 115 3.06 -7.72 4.47
CA THR A 115 2.35 -6.85 5.44
C THR A 115 2.91 -7.03 6.85
N GLY A 116 3.27 -8.27 7.23
CA GLY A 116 3.91 -8.56 8.51
C GLY A 116 5.22 -7.80 8.68
N LEU A 117 6.06 -7.73 7.66
CA LEU A 117 7.30 -6.96 7.69
C LEU A 117 7.05 -5.45 7.88
N LYS A 118 6.08 -4.88 7.14
CA LYS A 118 5.66 -3.47 7.34
C LYS A 118 5.25 -3.18 8.78
N LEU A 119 4.38 -4.00 9.34
CA LEU A 119 3.90 -3.85 10.71
C LEU A 119 5.02 -4.04 11.73
N GLN A 120 5.88 -5.03 11.53
CA GLN A 120 7.02 -5.27 12.40
C GLN A 120 7.96 -4.06 12.44
N ALA A 121 8.32 -3.50 11.29
CA ALA A 121 9.19 -2.34 11.19
C ALA A 121 8.57 -1.10 11.85
N LEU A 122 7.27 -0.84 11.60
CA LEU A 122 6.53 0.26 12.20
C LEU A 122 6.52 0.17 13.73
N TYR A 123 6.15 -0.99 14.29
CA TYR A 123 6.08 -1.14 15.73
C TYR A 123 7.45 -1.25 16.41
N GLN A 124 8.49 -1.70 15.71
CA GLN A 124 9.86 -1.59 16.18
C GLN A 124 10.29 -0.13 16.29
N PHE A 125 9.96 0.69 15.28
CA PHE A 125 10.20 2.12 15.31
C PHE A 125 9.48 2.78 16.50
N TYR A 126 8.19 2.54 16.71
CA TYR A 126 7.46 3.09 17.84
C TYR A 126 8.07 2.70 19.18
N ARG A 127 8.48 1.45 19.35
CA ARG A 127 9.10 0.97 20.60
C ARG A 127 10.48 1.56 20.86
N ARG A 128 11.26 1.83 19.82
CA ARG A 128 12.63 2.34 19.98
C ARG A 128 12.66 3.85 20.13
N GLU A 129 11.94 4.56 19.27
CA GLU A 129 12.06 6.02 19.15
C GLU A 129 10.98 6.79 19.93
N LEU A 130 9.83 6.18 20.18
CA LEU A 130 8.66 6.83 20.76
C LEU A 130 8.17 6.13 22.05
N SER A 131 9.04 5.36 22.71
CA SER A 131 8.70 4.56 23.90
C SER A 131 8.20 5.39 25.10
N GLN A 132 8.50 6.68 25.16
CA GLN A 132 8.06 7.62 26.20
C GLN A 132 6.62 8.09 26.01
N TYR A 133 5.98 7.78 24.86
CA TYR A 133 4.63 8.21 24.53
C TYR A 133 3.63 7.05 24.48
N THR A 134 2.35 7.37 24.63
CA THR A 134 1.23 6.52 24.21
C THR A 134 0.91 6.87 22.75
N ILE A 135 1.10 5.93 21.84
CA ILE A 135 0.89 6.18 20.41
C ILE A 135 -0.60 6.10 20.07
N VAL A 136 -1.12 7.17 19.49
CA VAL A 136 -2.44 7.20 18.82
C VAL A 136 -2.17 7.08 17.32
N GLU A 137 -2.50 5.92 16.74
CA GLU A 137 -2.21 5.58 15.35
C GLU A 137 -3.46 5.74 14.49
N TYR A 138 -3.38 6.63 13.48
CA TYR A 138 -4.43 6.85 12.48
C TYR A 138 -4.18 5.99 11.25
N ILE A 139 -5.17 5.19 10.85
CA ILE A 139 -5.08 4.22 9.76
C ILE A 139 -6.20 4.48 8.77
N GLY A 140 -5.85 4.66 7.49
CA GLY A 140 -6.77 5.00 6.40
C GLY A 140 -7.49 3.77 5.82
N ILE A 141 -8.38 3.15 6.61
CA ILE A 141 -9.28 2.09 6.16
C ILE A 141 -10.65 2.72 5.89
N CYS A 142 -11.19 2.53 4.70
CA CYS A 142 -12.49 3.04 4.29
C CYS A 142 -13.64 2.19 4.87
N VAL A 143 -14.85 2.76 4.95
CA VAL A 143 -16.01 2.06 5.54
C VAL A 143 -16.42 0.80 4.77
N ASP A 144 -16.20 0.77 3.47
CA ASP A 144 -16.45 -0.38 2.59
C ASP A 144 -15.35 -1.47 2.66
N GLU A 145 -14.33 -1.27 3.50
CA GLU A 145 -13.26 -2.22 3.83
C GLU A 145 -13.10 -2.40 5.36
N GLU A 146 -14.12 -2.09 6.16
CA GLU A 146 -14.03 -2.00 7.64
C GLU A 146 -13.56 -3.28 8.32
N GLU A 147 -13.86 -4.45 7.77
CA GLU A 147 -13.39 -5.75 8.27
C GLU A 147 -11.86 -5.86 8.38
N ARG A 148 -11.10 -5.04 7.63
CA ARG A 148 -9.64 -4.99 7.70
C ARG A 148 -9.12 -4.49 9.05
N GLN A 149 -9.91 -3.77 9.84
CA GLN A 149 -9.53 -3.30 11.17
C GLN A 149 -9.29 -4.44 12.16
N TYR A 150 -10.00 -5.57 12.03
CA TYR A 150 -9.90 -6.72 12.92
C TYR A 150 -8.56 -7.45 12.84
N TYR A 151 -7.87 -7.36 11.71
CA TYR A 151 -6.54 -7.98 11.54
C TYR A 151 -5.43 -7.27 12.31
N ASN A 152 -5.70 -6.11 12.88
CA ASN A 152 -4.71 -5.24 13.50
C ASN A 152 -4.82 -5.16 15.04
N ALA A 153 -5.63 -6.00 15.68
CA ALA A 153 -6.08 -5.81 17.08
C ALA A 153 -5.02 -6.03 18.20
N GLN A 154 -3.80 -6.49 17.88
CA GLN A 154 -2.87 -7.03 18.91
C GLN A 154 -1.71 -6.11 19.34
N ASN A 155 -1.74 -4.81 19.10
CA ASN A 155 -0.58 -3.95 19.37
C ASN A 155 -0.84 -2.92 20.47
N SER A 156 0.24 -2.44 21.07
CA SER A 156 0.27 -1.46 22.19
C SER A 156 -0.09 -0.03 21.79
N THR A 157 -0.67 0.20 20.61
CA THR A 157 -1.09 1.52 20.13
C THR A 157 -2.60 1.68 20.24
N ILE A 158 -3.07 2.90 20.48
CA ILE A 158 -4.48 3.26 20.36
C ILE A 158 -4.77 3.49 18.89
N LYS A 159 -5.57 2.64 18.27
CA LYS A 159 -5.89 2.74 16.85
C LYS A 159 -7.15 3.55 16.61
N ARG A 160 -7.08 4.42 15.60
CA ARG A 160 -8.19 5.21 15.11
C ARG A 160 -8.36 4.97 13.62
N TYR A 161 -9.59 4.91 13.18
CA TYR A 161 -9.97 4.68 11.79
C TYR A 161 -10.85 5.83 11.29
N PRO A 162 -10.29 7.02 11.04
CA PRO A 162 -11.09 8.22 10.78
C PRO A 162 -12.05 8.08 9.60
N LEU A 163 -11.65 7.37 8.53
CA LEU A 163 -12.52 7.20 7.36
C LEU A 163 -13.76 6.36 7.68
N ILE A 164 -13.64 5.36 8.57
CA ILE A 164 -14.80 4.61 9.08
C ILE A 164 -15.66 5.53 9.95
N GLU A 165 -15.04 6.27 10.88
CA GLU A 165 -15.72 7.22 11.76
C GLU A 165 -16.49 8.31 10.97
N TRP A 166 -15.96 8.72 9.82
CA TRP A 166 -16.59 9.70 8.92
C TRP A 166 -17.52 9.08 7.87
N GLY A 167 -17.67 7.77 7.82
CA GLY A 167 -18.51 7.06 6.84
C GLY A 167 -18.00 7.18 5.40
N ILE A 168 -16.69 7.33 5.20
CA ILE A 168 -16.07 7.57 3.89
C ILE A 168 -15.76 6.24 3.20
N THR A 169 -16.34 6.07 2.00
CA THR A 169 -16.04 4.95 1.11
C THR A 169 -14.75 5.20 0.33
N LYS A 170 -14.18 4.14 -0.23
CA LYS A 170 -12.99 4.23 -1.08
C LYS A 170 -13.20 5.14 -2.29
N ARG A 171 -14.37 5.04 -2.94
CA ARG A 171 -14.71 5.91 -4.06
C ARG A 171 -14.71 7.39 -3.66
N GLN A 172 -15.28 7.72 -2.50
CA GLN A 172 -15.26 9.09 -1.97
C GLN A 172 -13.84 9.54 -1.61
N ALA A 173 -12.99 8.65 -1.08
CA ALA A 173 -11.59 8.97 -0.79
C ALA A 173 -10.81 9.29 -2.08
N VAL A 174 -10.97 8.50 -3.16
CA VAL A 174 -10.35 8.79 -4.47
C VAL A 174 -10.83 10.15 -4.99
N LYS A 175 -12.14 10.37 -5.01
CA LYS A 175 -12.74 11.64 -5.45
C LYS A 175 -12.20 12.83 -4.65
N GLY A 176 -12.19 12.72 -3.32
CA GLY A 176 -11.71 13.79 -2.45
C GLY A 176 -10.21 14.08 -2.59
N CYS A 177 -9.39 13.10 -2.98
CA CYS A 177 -8.01 13.34 -3.39
C CYS A 177 -7.93 14.09 -4.73
N TYR A 178 -8.73 13.69 -5.73
CA TYR A 178 -8.76 14.34 -7.04
C TYR A 178 -9.20 15.81 -6.95
N GLU A 179 -10.23 16.12 -6.16
CA GLU A 179 -10.69 17.49 -5.89
C GLU A 179 -9.59 18.38 -5.27
N ARG A 180 -8.61 17.76 -4.59
CA ARG A 180 -7.44 18.43 -4.01
C ARG A 180 -6.20 18.38 -4.90
N GLY A 181 -6.36 17.91 -6.16
CA GLY A 181 -5.31 17.85 -7.16
C GLY A 181 -4.31 16.70 -6.96
N PHE A 182 -4.65 15.65 -6.21
CA PHE A 182 -3.81 14.47 -6.06
C PHE A 182 -4.29 13.36 -7.00
N PHE A 183 -3.50 13.11 -8.06
CA PHE A 183 -3.79 12.13 -9.11
C PHE A 183 -2.68 11.09 -9.19
N TRP A 184 -3.02 9.80 -9.12
CA TRP A 184 -2.07 8.70 -9.31
C TRP A 184 -1.83 8.44 -10.79
N GLU A 185 -1.00 9.29 -11.37
CA GLU A 185 -0.71 9.33 -12.80
C GLU A 185 0.61 8.64 -13.11
N GLU A 186 0.55 7.58 -13.93
CA GLU A 186 1.71 6.87 -14.48
C GLU A 186 1.94 7.28 -15.92
N GLU A 187 3.20 7.55 -16.26
CA GLU A 187 3.63 7.77 -17.63
C GLU A 187 3.69 6.45 -18.39
N THR A 188 3.25 6.46 -19.64
CA THR A 188 3.23 5.28 -20.49
C THR A 188 3.13 5.66 -21.97
N ASP A 189 3.85 4.92 -22.81
CA ASP A 189 3.77 5.06 -24.26
C ASP A 189 2.63 4.20 -24.88
N ALA A 190 1.92 3.44 -24.05
CA ALA A 190 0.85 2.55 -24.50
C ALA A 190 -0.43 3.27 -24.92
N VAL A 191 -0.61 4.55 -24.53
CA VAL A 191 -1.77 5.37 -24.87
C VAL A 191 -1.35 6.72 -25.42
N ASN A 192 -2.17 7.29 -26.32
CA ASN A 192 -1.87 8.58 -26.99
C ASN A 192 -1.73 9.77 -26.01
N THR A 193 -2.36 9.70 -24.84
CA THR A 193 -2.25 10.72 -23.81
C THR A 193 -0.91 10.72 -23.07
N GLY A 194 -0.08 9.68 -23.29
CA GLY A 194 1.21 9.50 -22.61
C GLY A 194 1.10 9.15 -21.12
N LYS A 195 -0.12 8.97 -20.58
CA LYS A 195 -0.36 8.72 -19.17
C LYS A 195 -1.66 7.98 -18.89
N VAL A 196 -1.71 7.25 -17.79
CA VAL A 196 -2.91 6.59 -17.25
C VAL A 196 -3.05 6.86 -15.76
N TYR A 197 -4.29 6.91 -15.29
CA TYR A 197 -4.62 7.07 -13.87
C TYR A 197 -4.81 5.69 -13.22
N LEU A 198 -4.04 5.39 -12.16
CA LEU A 198 -4.03 4.05 -11.57
C LEU A 198 -5.41 3.62 -11.04
N TYR A 199 -6.20 4.53 -10.47
CA TYR A 199 -7.53 4.20 -9.93
C TYR A 199 -8.61 4.01 -11.00
N GLU A 200 -8.32 4.27 -12.27
CA GLU A 200 -9.19 3.91 -13.40
C GLU A 200 -8.95 2.48 -13.87
N ILE A 201 -7.74 1.96 -13.65
CA ILE A 201 -7.31 0.66 -14.16
C ILE A 201 -7.06 -0.39 -13.07
N LEU A 202 -6.94 0.03 -11.80
CA LEU A 202 -6.69 -0.82 -10.65
C LEU A 202 -7.70 -0.55 -9.55
N ASP A 203 -8.17 -1.60 -8.90
CA ASP A 203 -9.01 -1.48 -7.71
C ASP A 203 -8.23 -0.89 -6.52
N ASN A 204 -6.93 -1.16 -6.46
CA ASN A 204 -6.04 -0.68 -5.40
C ASN A 204 -4.63 -0.38 -5.93
N CYS A 205 -4.05 0.76 -5.51
CA CYS A 205 -2.62 1.05 -5.69
C CYS A 205 -1.78 0.27 -4.65
N SER A 206 -1.90 -1.07 -4.66
CA SER A 206 -1.02 -1.97 -3.91
C SER A 206 0.32 -2.12 -4.64
N CYS A 207 1.27 -2.85 -4.04
CA CYS A 207 2.53 -3.19 -4.72
C CYS A 207 2.27 -3.63 -6.18
N PHE A 208 3.08 -3.16 -7.14
CA PHE A 208 2.83 -3.49 -8.55
C PHE A 208 2.93 -5.00 -8.81
N TRP A 209 3.75 -5.73 -8.07
CA TRP A 209 3.91 -7.18 -8.13
C TRP A 209 2.99 -7.97 -7.18
N CYS A 210 1.93 -7.34 -6.66
CA CYS A 210 1.05 -8.01 -5.72
C CYS A 210 0.30 -9.18 -6.36
N ARG A 211 0.51 -10.39 -5.85
CA ARG A 211 -0.19 -11.60 -6.29
C ARG A 211 -1.72 -11.50 -6.13
N ASN A 212 -2.22 -10.62 -5.25
CA ASN A 212 -3.65 -10.45 -5.03
C ASN A 212 -4.35 -9.62 -6.12
N LYS A 213 -3.60 -8.96 -7.02
CA LYS A 213 -4.23 -8.29 -8.17
C LYS A 213 -5.10 -9.27 -8.95
N ASN A 214 -6.32 -8.87 -9.29
CA ASN A 214 -7.21 -9.69 -10.10
C ASN A 214 -6.74 -9.75 -11.57
N LEU A 215 -7.35 -10.62 -12.38
CA LEU A 215 -6.93 -10.78 -13.77
C LEU A 215 -7.21 -9.54 -14.62
N LYS A 216 -8.26 -8.77 -14.30
CA LYS A 216 -8.56 -7.51 -14.98
C LYS A 216 -7.47 -6.48 -14.72
N GLU A 217 -7.05 -6.31 -13.46
CA GLU A 217 -5.95 -5.43 -13.10
C GLU A 217 -4.63 -5.82 -13.79
N LEU A 218 -4.31 -7.13 -13.82
CA LEU A 218 -3.11 -7.63 -14.51
C LEU A 218 -3.17 -7.41 -16.01
N LYS A 219 -4.35 -7.59 -16.63
CA LYS A 219 -4.58 -7.30 -18.04
C LYS A 219 -4.42 -5.80 -18.35
N ASN A 220 -4.93 -4.93 -17.47
CA ASN A 220 -4.73 -3.50 -17.59
C ASN A 220 -3.24 -3.11 -17.45
N ILE A 221 -2.50 -3.71 -16.53
CA ILE A 221 -1.05 -3.49 -16.41
C ILE A 221 -0.34 -3.95 -17.69
N PHE A 222 -0.69 -5.10 -18.25
CA PHE A 222 -0.10 -5.62 -19.46
C PHE A 222 -0.25 -4.64 -20.65
N TYR A 223 -1.47 -4.12 -20.88
CA TYR A 223 -1.73 -3.23 -22.00
C TYR A 223 -1.33 -1.78 -21.79
N LEU A 224 -1.45 -1.27 -20.56
CA LEU A 224 -1.38 0.16 -20.28
C LEU A 224 -0.10 0.57 -19.54
N LEU A 225 0.58 -0.37 -18.90
CA LEU A 225 1.79 -0.13 -18.13
C LEU A 225 2.88 -1.17 -18.47
N PRO A 226 3.33 -1.23 -19.74
CA PRO A 226 4.29 -2.25 -20.20
C PRO A 226 5.58 -2.26 -19.39
N GLN A 227 6.04 -1.11 -18.89
CA GLN A 227 7.22 -1.01 -18.03
C GLN A 227 7.08 -1.81 -16.71
N TYR A 228 5.88 -1.90 -16.14
CA TYR A 228 5.61 -2.73 -14.96
C TYR A 228 5.40 -4.20 -15.35
N TRP A 229 4.82 -4.47 -16.52
CA TRP A 229 4.68 -5.83 -17.03
C TRP A 229 6.03 -6.48 -17.28
N ASP A 230 6.98 -5.77 -17.86
CA ASP A 230 8.35 -6.25 -18.07
C ASP A 230 9.07 -6.56 -16.75
N ARG A 231 8.85 -5.73 -15.74
CA ARG A 231 9.34 -6.03 -14.37
C ARG A 231 8.69 -7.29 -13.78
N LEU A 232 7.39 -7.52 -14.02
CA LEU A 232 6.72 -8.77 -13.61
C LEU A 232 7.27 -9.99 -14.35
N LYS A 233 7.59 -9.87 -15.63
CA LYS A 233 8.26 -10.96 -16.40
C LYS A 233 9.64 -11.27 -15.84
N ALA A 234 10.43 -10.26 -15.52
CA ALA A 234 11.75 -10.45 -14.91
C ALA A 234 11.62 -11.19 -13.57
N LEU A 235 10.71 -10.76 -12.68
CA LEU A 235 10.43 -11.46 -11.42
C LEU A 235 9.96 -12.90 -11.63
N GLN A 236 9.11 -13.16 -12.64
CA GLN A 236 8.64 -14.52 -12.93
C GLN A 236 9.77 -15.41 -13.46
N ALA A 237 10.74 -14.85 -14.19
CA ALA A 237 11.91 -15.60 -14.64
C ALA A 237 12.79 -16.07 -13.48
N ASP A 238 12.85 -15.31 -12.38
CA ASP A 238 13.56 -15.71 -11.16
C ASP A 238 12.86 -16.84 -10.39
N PHE A 239 11.55 -17.03 -10.62
CA PHE A 239 10.73 -18.07 -9.97
C PHE A 239 10.01 -18.95 -11.01
N PRO A 240 10.75 -19.73 -11.82
CA PRO A 240 10.17 -20.49 -12.93
C PRO A 240 9.15 -21.54 -12.47
N ASP A 241 9.38 -22.18 -11.33
CA ASP A 241 8.55 -23.24 -10.79
C ASP A 241 7.38 -22.73 -9.92
N GLU A 242 7.34 -21.41 -9.67
CA GLU A 242 6.31 -20.78 -8.83
C GLU A 242 5.54 -19.72 -9.62
N PRO A 243 4.47 -20.09 -10.35
CA PRO A 243 3.67 -19.15 -11.11
C PRO A 243 3.02 -18.08 -10.22
N MET A 244 3.06 -16.81 -10.62
CA MET A 244 2.54 -15.68 -9.84
C MET A 244 1.10 -15.90 -9.33
N LYS A 245 0.21 -16.42 -10.16
CA LYS A 245 -1.22 -16.63 -9.83
C LYS A 245 -1.58 -18.10 -9.61
N GLY A 246 -0.60 -18.98 -9.45
CA GLY A 246 -0.78 -20.42 -9.30
C GLY A 246 -0.69 -21.18 -10.62
N CYS A 247 -0.92 -22.50 -10.58
CA CYS A 247 -0.73 -23.41 -11.70
C CYS A 247 -1.40 -22.90 -12.98
N GLY A 248 -0.66 -22.90 -14.10
CA GLY A 248 -1.12 -22.43 -15.40
C GLY A 248 -1.36 -20.91 -15.48
N LYS A 249 -0.81 -20.12 -14.55
CA LYS A 249 -1.00 -18.66 -14.50
C LYS A 249 0.29 -17.94 -14.09
N SER A 250 1.41 -18.33 -14.67
CA SER A 250 2.63 -17.53 -14.66
C SER A 250 2.42 -16.23 -15.45
N VAL A 251 3.29 -15.25 -15.25
CA VAL A 251 3.21 -13.99 -16.01
C VAL A 251 3.31 -14.25 -17.51
N PHE A 252 4.12 -15.23 -17.95
CA PHE A 252 4.26 -15.61 -19.36
C PHE A 252 3.01 -16.28 -19.94
N GLU A 253 2.33 -17.13 -19.15
CA GLU A 253 1.07 -17.76 -19.58
C GLU A 253 -0.07 -16.74 -19.63
N LEU A 254 -0.09 -15.81 -18.66
CA LEU A 254 -1.04 -14.70 -18.67
C LEU A 254 -0.82 -13.75 -19.86
N GLU A 255 0.44 -13.47 -20.22
CA GLU A 255 0.76 -12.66 -21.41
C GLU A 255 0.19 -13.29 -22.70
N LYS A 256 0.43 -14.60 -22.91
CA LYS A 256 -0.14 -15.32 -24.08
C LYS A 256 -1.66 -15.21 -24.11
N ARG A 257 -2.29 -15.48 -22.96
CA ARG A 257 -3.74 -15.37 -22.81
C ARG A 257 -4.26 -13.96 -23.12
N PHE A 258 -3.61 -12.93 -22.60
CA PHE A 258 -4.03 -11.54 -22.81
C PHE A 258 -3.87 -11.12 -24.29
N ILE A 259 -2.82 -11.58 -24.97
CA ILE A 259 -2.65 -11.38 -26.41
C ILE A 259 -3.77 -12.05 -27.21
N GLU A 260 -4.14 -13.28 -26.86
CA GLU A 260 -5.24 -14.01 -27.50
C GLU A 260 -6.60 -13.33 -27.27
N GLU A 261 -6.89 -12.91 -26.03
CA GLU A 261 -8.11 -12.20 -25.65
C GLU A 261 -8.16 -10.78 -26.23
N GLY A 262 -7.04 -10.07 -26.31
CA GLY A 262 -6.96 -8.67 -26.77
C GLY A 262 -7.28 -8.47 -28.24
N ARG A 263 -7.24 -9.51 -29.05
CA ARG A 263 -7.68 -9.48 -30.47
C ARG A 263 -9.20 -9.27 -30.61
N SER A 264 -9.95 -9.36 -29.52
CA SER A 264 -11.42 -9.26 -29.51
C SER A 264 -11.98 -8.02 -28.81
N VAL A 265 -11.14 -7.18 -28.17
CA VAL A 265 -11.60 -5.99 -27.39
C VAL A 265 -10.80 -4.77 -27.80
N SER A 266 -11.47 -3.67 -28.19
CA SER A 266 -10.84 -2.39 -28.47
C SER A 266 -10.28 -1.76 -27.18
N LEU A 267 -9.10 -1.15 -27.27
CA LEU A 267 -8.49 -0.43 -26.16
C LEU A 267 -9.41 0.70 -25.61
N PHE A 268 -10.23 1.28 -26.51
CA PHE A 268 -11.20 2.33 -26.16
C PHE A 268 -12.35 1.85 -25.27
N ASP A 269 -12.65 0.55 -25.24
CA ASP A 269 -13.66 -0.02 -24.35
C ASP A 269 -13.15 -0.22 -22.91
N MET A 270 -11.84 -0.05 -22.69
CA MET A 270 -11.17 -0.29 -21.41
C MET A 270 -10.94 0.99 -20.60
N ILE A 271 -10.96 2.16 -21.24
CA ILE A 271 -10.62 3.45 -20.59
C ILE A 271 -11.78 4.43 -20.82
N PRO A 272 -12.61 4.71 -19.79
CA PRO A 272 -13.49 5.87 -19.87
C PRO A 272 -12.63 7.14 -19.90
N PRO A 273 -12.98 8.15 -20.73
CA PRO A 273 -12.26 9.40 -20.76
C PRO A 273 -12.31 10.08 -19.37
N PRO A 274 -11.23 10.74 -18.94
CA PRO A 274 -11.11 11.35 -17.61
C PRO A 274 -12.26 12.31 -17.24
N GLU A 275 -12.84 12.98 -18.24
CA GLU A 275 -13.95 13.92 -18.07
C GLU A 275 -15.24 13.25 -17.57
N ARG A 276 -15.47 11.96 -17.85
CA ARG A 276 -16.67 11.23 -17.37
C ARG A 276 -16.60 10.82 -15.91
N MET A 277 -15.41 10.67 -15.34
CA MET A 277 -15.29 10.33 -13.92
C MET A 277 -15.66 11.49 -12.99
N VAL A 278 -15.60 12.74 -13.47
CA VAL A 278 -15.97 13.92 -12.70
C VAL A 278 -17.50 14.13 -12.71
N GLU A 279 -18.18 13.71 -13.79
CA GLU A 279 -19.64 13.89 -13.92
C GLU A 279 -20.47 12.76 -13.30
N GLU A 280 -19.91 11.53 -13.23
CA GLU A 280 -20.63 10.36 -12.65
C GLU A 280 -20.31 10.07 -11.17
N MET A 281 -19.42 10.85 -10.56
CA MET A 281 -19.06 10.77 -9.14
C MET A 281 -19.69 11.89 -8.33
#